data_3dbc3a1ad8ccb96554940703b4c1ad5a
#
_entry.id   3dbc3a1ad8ccb96554940703b4c1ad5a
#
_cell.length_a   1.000
_cell.length_b   1.000
_cell.length_c   1.000
_cell.angle_alpha   90.00
_cell.angle_beta   90.00
_cell.angle_gamma   90.00
#
_symmetry.space_group_name_H-M   'P 1'
#
loop_
_entity.id
_entity.type
_entity.pdbx_description
1 polymer ?
#
loop_
_entity_poly.entity_id
_entity_poly.type
_entity_poly.pdbx_seq_one_letter_code
_entity_poly.pdbx_strand_id
1 'polypeptide(L)'
;MRASERQEQMKQYIHSANRVSVAELSGQWGVTEETVRRDLDKLEAQGYVTRIHGGAIWNSVDRGGVHFLRRQQSHAKEKSCIAMKAAEIIRLSETVIADASSTVLEALKAVGDDSQLTVITNSAKICDGSFEPAYNLICTGGAYNWKSLSFQGESAIESIRKYHVDLAILSCKALDIERGVMDSYESEAVVKRVMKMQANQVAILADHAKFDKVALLKLMELDDISYIITDQKPSDAWIDLCSNRGINLVY
;
A
#
# COMPACT_ATOMS: atom_id res chain seq x y z
N MET A 1 -13.39 36.69 0.16
CA MET A 1 -12.53 35.73 0.87
C MET A 1 -11.49 35.16 -0.10
N ARG A 2 -10.24 35.12 0.28
CA ARG A 2 -9.16 34.54 -0.55
C ARG A 2 -9.29 33.03 -0.64
N ALA A 3 -8.81 32.43 -1.73
CA ALA A 3 -8.93 30.98 -1.94
C ALA A 3 -8.24 30.16 -0.81
N SER A 4 -7.10 30.61 -0.33
CA SER A 4 -6.36 29.95 0.77
C SER A 4 -7.12 29.99 2.10
N GLU A 5 -7.76 31.11 2.42
CA GLU A 5 -8.59 31.26 3.64
C GLU A 5 -9.82 30.35 3.57
N ARG A 6 -10.46 30.28 2.39
CA ARG A 6 -11.61 29.41 2.15
C ARG A 6 -11.23 27.93 2.30
N GLN A 7 -10.11 27.54 1.74
CA GLN A 7 -9.62 26.16 1.84
C GLN A 7 -9.34 25.77 3.31
N GLU A 8 -8.75 26.65 4.10
CA GLU A 8 -8.49 26.37 5.51
C GLU A 8 -9.79 26.27 6.33
N GLN A 9 -10.77 27.17 6.11
CA GLN A 9 -12.08 27.08 6.74
C GLN A 9 -12.84 25.82 6.29
N MET A 10 -12.79 25.49 5.00
CA MET A 10 -13.40 24.28 4.43
C MET A 10 -12.80 23.03 5.05
N LYS A 11 -11.49 22.98 5.23
CA LYS A 11 -10.76 21.91 5.90
C LYS A 11 -11.24 21.72 7.35
N GLN A 12 -11.37 22.79 8.13
CA GLN A 12 -11.87 22.73 9.52
C GLN A 12 -13.33 22.23 9.57
N TYR A 13 -14.16 22.72 8.67
CA TYR A 13 -15.56 22.29 8.59
C TYR A 13 -15.69 20.80 8.24
N ILE A 14 -14.98 20.34 7.20
CA ILE A 14 -15.00 18.92 6.80
C ILE A 14 -14.46 18.04 7.91
N HIS A 15 -13.45 18.52 8.66
CA HIS A 15 -12.94 17.81 9.83
C HIS A 15 -14.02 17.56 10.89
N SER A 16 -14.85 18.57 11.19
CA SER A 16 -15.91 18.44 12.20
C SER A 16 -17.11 17.65 11.69
N ALA A 17 -17.49 17.82 10.41
CA ALA A 17 -18.64 17.16 9.80
C ALA A 17 -18.34 15.72 9.34
N ASN A 18 -17.07 15.35 9.22
CA ASN A 18 -16.54 14.10 8.72
C ASN A 18 -16.89 13.79 7.23
N ARG A 19 -18.09 14.17 6.79
CA ARG A 19 -18.58 13.98 5.41
C ARG A 19 -19.37 15.21 4.98
N VAL A 20 -19.14 15.66 3.73
CA VAL A 20 -19.79 16.84 3.16
C VAL A 20 -20.16 16.60 1.69
N SER A 21 -21.18 17.33 1.20
CA SER A 21 -21.51 17.37 -0.21
C SER A 21 -21.01 18.66 -0.87
N VAL A 22 -20.79 18.59 -2.20
CA VAL A 22 -20.41 19.78 -3.00
C VAL A 22 -21.48 20.87 -2.92
N ALA A 23 -22.76 20.49 -2.96
CA ALA A 23 -23.88 21.43 -2.86
C ALA A 23 -23.92 22.14 -1.50
N GLU A 24 -23.72 21.42 -0.40
CA GLU A 24 -23.64 21.97 0.95
C GLU A 24 -22.51 23.00 1.07
N LEU A 25 -21.30 22.66 0.63
CA LEU A 25 -20.15 23.56 0.66
C LEU A 25 -20.35 24.78 -0.26
N SER A 26 -20.97 24.60 -1.43
CA SER A 26 -21.32 25.69 -2.33
C SER A 26 -22.27 26.69 -1.67
N GLY A 27 -23.31 26.21 -1.02
CA GLY A 27 -24.25 27.05 -0.27
C GLY A 27 -23.62 27.78 0.91
N GLN A 28 -22.79 27.07 1.68
CA GLN A 28 -22.17 27.62 2.91
C GLN A 28 -21.15 28.73 2.62
N TRP A 29 -20.36 28.61 1.54
CA TRP A 29 -19.34 29.61 1.18
C TRP A 29 -19.76 30.57 0.08
N GLY A 30 -20.96 30.42 -0.49
CA GLY A 30 -21.45 31.31 -1.54
C GLY A 30 -20.60 31.28 -2.80
N VAL A 31 -20.02 30.14 -3.15
CA VAL A 31 -19.20 29.91 -4.36
C VAL A 31 -19.83 28.84 -5.24
N THR A 32 -19.46 28.81 -6.52
CA THR A 32 -19.99 27.79 -7.44
C THR A 32 -19.51 26.39 -7.06
N GLU A 33 -20.30 25.36 -7.38
CA GLU A 33 -19.90 23.96 -7.18
C GLU A 33 -18.58 23.62 -7.84
N GLU A 34 -18.27 24.21 -9.01
CA GLU A 34 -17.00 24.02 -9.69
C GLU A 34 -15.81 24.57 -8.88
N THR A 35 -16.00 25.70 -8.20
CA THR A 35 -15.01 26.26 -7.28
C THR A 35 -14.80 25.33 -6.09
N VAL A 36 -15.88 24.77 -5.54
CA VAL A 36 -15.82 23.78 -4.45
C VAL A 36 -15.08 22.52 -4.90
N ARG A 37 -15.36 22.01 -6.10
CA ARG A 37 -14.67 20.82 -6.65
C ARG A 37 -13.16 21.06 -6.72
N ARG A 38 -12.73 22.21 -7.25
CA ARG A 38 -11.29 22.58 -7.31
C ARG A 38 -10.64 22.74 -5.94
N ASP A 39 -11.37 23.29 -4.97
CA ASP A 39 -10.86 23.40 -3.60
C ASP A 39 -10.76 22.02 -2.94
N LEU A 40 -11.74 21.16 -3.12
CA LEU A 40 -11.72 19.78 -2.63
C LEU A 40 -10.61 18.96 -3.31
N ASP A 41 -10.34 19.14 -4.60
CA ASP A 41 -9.25 18.47 -5.32
C ASP A 41 -7.87 18.86 -4.74
N LYS A 42 -7.71 20.13 -4.35
CA LYS A 42 -6.49 20.59 -3.65
C LYS A 42 -6.38 20.01 -2.24
N LEU A 43 -7.49 19.96 -1.49
CA LEU A 43 -7.50 19.35 -0.15
C LEU A 43 -7.25 17.83 -0.23
N GLU A 44 -7.71 17.19 -1.29
CA GLU A 44 -7.41 15.78 -1.57
C GLU A 44 -5.94 15.58 -1.93
N ALA A 45 -5.37 16.41 -2.82
CA ALA A 45 -3.94 16.38 -3.15
C ALA A 45 -3.04 16.62 -1.92
N GLN A 46 -3.49 17.45 -0.98
CA GLN A 46 -2.84 17.67 0.32
C GLN A 46 -3.14 16.56 1.34
N GLY A 47 -4.08 15.70 1.02
CA GLY A 47 -4.41 14.53 1.84
C GLY A 47 -5.37 14.76 2.99
N TYR A 48 -6.05 15.87 3.07
CA TYR A 48 -7.01 16.15 4.14
C TYR A 48 -8.36 15.47 3.93
N VAL A 49 -8.76 15.26 2.69
CA VAL A 49 -10.05 14.66 2.34
C VAL A 49 -9.88 13.59 1.26
N THR A 50 -10.85 12.70 1.15
CA THR A 50 -11.04 11.80 0.00
C THR A 50 -12.30 12.19 -0.74
N ARG A 51 -12.20 12.38 -2.07
CA ARG A 51 -13.35 12.64 -2.93
C ARG A 51 -14.26 11.42 -2.99
N ILE A 52 -15.56 11.67 -2.93
CA ILE A 52 -16.62 10.71 -3.18
C ILE A 52 -17.59 11.28 -4.21
N HIS A 53 -18.52 10.46 -4.72
CA HIS A 53 -19.53 10.95 -5.65
C HIS A 53 -20.36 12.06 -5.00
N GLY A 54 -20.26 13.27 -5.55
CA GLY A 54 -20.97 14.46 -5.08
C GLY A 54 -20.41 15.15 -3.83
N GLY A 55 -19.23 14.77 -3.31
CA GLY A 55 -18.68 15.38 -2.10
C GLY A 55 -17.28 14.96 -1.71
N ALA A 56 -17.01 15.03 -0.40
CA ALA A 56 -15.76 14.58 0.20
C ALA A 56 -15.99 14.04 1.62
N ILE A 57 -15.10 13.15 2.05
CA ILE A 57 -15.01 12.64 3.42
C ILE A 57 -13.70 13.13 4.02
N TRP A 58 -13.73 13.56 5.28
CA TRP A 58 -12.54 13.89 6.02
C TRP A 58 -11.65 12.66 6.18
N ASN A 59 -10.41 12.82 5.81
CA ASN A 59 -9.41 11.83 6.16
C ASN A 59 -9.08 12.08 7.63
N SER A 60 -9.80 11.42 8.56
CA SER A 60 -9.38 11.42 9.93
C SER A 60 -7.92 11.04 9.95
N VAL A 61 -7.07 11.97 10.43
CA VAL A 61 -5.68 11.66 10.74
C VAL A 61 -5.74 10.75 11.97
N ASP A 62 -6.13 9.52 11.72
CA ASP A 62 -5.75 8.45 12.61
C ASP A 62 -4.23 8.51 12.66
N ARG A 63 -3.65 8.67 13.83
CA ARG A 63 -2.21 8.52 14.09
C ARG A 63 -1.67 7.15 13.60
N GLY A 64 -2.44 6.44 12.85
CA GLY A 64 -2.33 5.09 12.37
C GLY A 64 -2.45 4.84 10.87
N GLY A 65 -2.55 5.79 9.89
CA GLY A 65 -2.35 5.50 8.48
C GLY A 65 -3.40 5.86 7.46
N VAL A 66 -2.88 5.97 6.30
CA VAL A 66 -3.62 6.29 5.10
C VAL A 66 -4.50 5.10 4.71
N HIS A 67 -5.79 5.31 4.64
CA HIS A 67 -6.77 4.31 4.17
C HIS A 67 -6.29 3.65 2.86
N PHE A 68 -6.54 2.34 2.70
CA PHE A 68 -6.09 1.56 1.54
C PHE A 68 -6.47 2.22 0.20
N LEU A 69 -7.72 2.67 0.07
CA LEU A 69 -8.22 3.29 -1.17
C LEU A 69 -7.43 4.54 -1.57
N ARG A 70 -6.99 5.32 -0.59
CA ARG A 70 -6.13 6.48 -0.85
C ARG A 70 -4.73 6.05 -1.25
N ARG A 71 -4.15 5.05 -0.56
CA ARG A 71 -2.85 4.49 -0.96
C ARG A 71 -2.91 3.95 -2.39
N GLN A 72 -4.02 3.33 -2.79
CA GLN A 72 -4.20 2.79 -4.13
C GLN A 72 -4.15 3.90 -5.20
N GLN A 73 -4.74 5.07 -4.93
CA GLN A 73 -4.76 6.20 -5.86
C GLN A 73 -3.45 7.00 -5.88
N SER A 74 -2.71 7.05 -4.75
CA SER A 74 -1.45 7.77 -4.67
C SER A 74 -0.34 7.00 -5.37
N HIS A 75 0.59 7.71 -6.02
CA HIS A 75 1.75 7.12 -6.70
C HIS A 75 1.37 6.00 -7.70
N ALA A 76 0.28 6.19 -8.46
CA ALA A 76 -0.24 5.14 -9.34
C ALA A 76 0.72 4.78 -10.47
N LYS A 77 1.46 5.76 -11.01
CA LYS A 77 2.46 5.54 -12.08
C LYS A 77 3.66 4.74 -11.56
N GLU A 78 4.15 5.11 -10.39
CA GLU A 78 5.26 4.45 -9.70
C GLU A 78 4.90 2.98 -9.40
N LYS A 79 3.71 2.73 -8.87
CA LYS A 79 3.22 1.38 -8.62
C LYS A 79 3.04 0.56 -9.88
N SER A 80 2.57 1.16 -10.97
CA SER A 80 2.45 0.47 -12.25
C SER A 80 3.83 0.06 -12.78
N CYS A 81 4.84 0.93 -12.65
CA CYS A 81 6.22 0.60 -13.02
C CYS A 81 6.78 -0.55 -12.17
N ILE A 82 6.60 -0.48 -10.84
CA ILE A 82 7.01 -1.53 -9.90
C ILE A 82 6.28 -2.84 -10.21
N ALA A 83 4.97 -2.77 -10.48
CA ALA A 83 4.13 -3.93 -10.74
C ALA A 83 4.59 -4.76 -11.94
N MET A 84 4.98 -4.11 -13.05
CA MET A 84 5.48 -4.79 -14.24
C MET A 84 6.77 -5.57 -13.95
N LYS A 85 7.71 -4.96 -13.22
CA LYS A 85 8.97 -5.59 -12.82
C LYS A 85 8.75 -6.74 -11.83
N ALA A 86 7.85 -6.52 -10.85
CA ALA A 86 7.50 -7.53 -9.85
C ALA A 86 6.82 -8.76 -10.50
N ALA A 87 5.96 -8.53 -11.49
CA ALA A 87 5.28 -9.61 -12.20
C ALA A 87 6.25 -10.58 -12.89
N GLU A 88 7.39 -10.08 -13.42
CA GLU A 88 8.43 -10.94 -14.01
C GLU A 88 9.04 -11.88 -12.96
N ILE A 89 9.27 -11.38 -11.75
CA ILE A 89 9.83 -12.19 -10.65
C ILE A 89 8.78 -13.17 -10.10
N ILE A 90 7.52 -12.73 -9.99
CA ILE A 90 6.41 -13.59 -9.54
C ILE A 90 6.25 -14.81 -10.47
N ARG A 91 6.34 -14.62 -11.79
CA ARG A 91 6.21 -15.71 -12.77
C ARG A 91 7.32 -16.77 -12.70
N LEU A 92 8.40 -16.50 -11.99
CA LEU A 92 9.47 -17.48 -11.73
C LEU A 92 9.18 -18.38 -10.53
N SER A 93 8.07 -18.15 -9.82
CA SER A 93 7.67 -18.88 -8.61
C SER A 93 6.39 -19.67 -8.86
N GLU A 94 6.28 -20.85 -8.27
CA GLU A 94 5.04 -21.64 -8.28
C GLU A 94 4.11 -21.20 -7.14
N THR A 95 4.68 -20.75 -6.03
CA THR A 95 3.94 -20.38 -4.81
C THR A 95 4.38 -19.02 -4.27
N VAL A 96 3.43 -18.13 -4.03
CA VAL A 96 3.67 -16.77 -3.56
C VAL A 96 2.79 -16.44 -2.37
N ILE A 97 3.34 -15.76 -1.37
CA ILE A 97 2.56 -15.12 -0.32
C ILE A 97 2.62 -13.60 -0.48
N ALA A 98 1.47 -12.94 -0.45
CA ALA A 98 1.32 -11.53 -0.80
C ALA A 98 0.59 -10.75 0.28
N ASP A 99 1.15 -9.61 0.69
CA ASP A 99 0.52 -8.75 1.68
C ASP A 99 -0.66 -7.92 1.10
N ALA A 100 -1.41 -7.26 1.99
CA ALA A 100 -2.56 -6.44 1.63
C ALA A 100 -2.18 -5.00 1.19
N SER A 101 -1.00 -4.78 0.65
CA SER A 101 -0.60 -3.46 0.17
C SER A 101 -1.15 -3.15 -1.21
N SER A 102 -1.35 -1.86 -1.50
CA SER A 102 -1.84 -1.42 -2.81
C SER A 102 -0.79 -1.63 -3.93
N THR A 103 0.51 -1.64 -3.62
CA THR A 103 1.58 -1.90 -4.59
C THR A 103 1.61 -3.38 -4.96
N VAL A 104 1.44 -4.26 -3.98
CA VAL A 104 1.36 -5.72 -4.22
C VAL A 104 0.09 -6.09 -4.99
N LEU A 105 -1.06 -5.44 -4.70
CA LEU A 105 -2.26 -5.62 -5.51
C LEU A 105 -2.01 -5.31 -6.99
N GLU A 106 -1.34 -4.20 -7.31
CA GLU A 106 -1.03 -3.86 -8.71
C GLU A 106 -0.02 -4.86 -9.32
N ALA A 107 0.94 -5.37 -8.55
CA ALA A 107 1.86 -6.42 -9.02
C ALA A 107 1.11 -7.72 -9.37
N LEU A 108 0.20 -8.18 -8.52
CA LEU A 108 -0.59 -9.39 -8.77
C LEU A 108 -1.52 -9.23 -9.98
N LYS A 109 -2.07 -8.04 -10.21
CA LYS A 109 -2.84 -7.75 -11.45
C LYS A 109 -1.98 -7.82 -12.70
N ALA A 110 -0.70 -7.42 -12.61
CA ALA A 110 0.23 -7.41 -13.74
C ALA A 110 0.79 -8.81 -14.08
N VAL A 111 0.62 -9.81 -13.21
CA VAL A 111 1.04 -11.19 -13.49
C VAL A 111 0.34 -11.75 -14.73
N GLY A 112 -0.95 -11.41 -14.91
CA GLY A 112 -1.75 -11.96 -16.01
C GLY A 112 -2.16 -13.41 -15.79
N ASP A 113 -2.34 -14.14 -16.90
CA ASP A 113 -2.80 -15.53 -16.87
C ASP A 113 -1.64 -16.48 -16.53
N ASP A 114 -1.68 -17.06 -15.35
CA ASP A 114 -0.76 -18.08 -14.88
C ASP A 114 -1.49 -19.11 -14.00
N SER A 115 -2.03 -20.14 -14.63
CA SER A 115 -2.83 -21.16 -13.96
C SER A 115 -2.02 -22.08 -13.03
N GLN A 116 -0.69 -22.05 -13.09
CA GLN A 116 0.19 -22.85 -12.23
C GLN A 116 0.52 -22.14 -10.93
N LEU A 117 0.47 -20.80 -10.92
CA LEU A 117 0.77 -20.00 -9.74
C LEU A 117 -0.29 -20.18 -8.65
N THR A 118 0.15 -20.34 -7.42
CA THR A 118 -0.70 -20.29 -6.22
C THR A 118 -0.33 -19.10 -5.36
N VAL A 119 -1.29 -18.22 -5.10
CA VAL A 119 -1.11 -17.01 -4.28
C VAL A 119 -1.86 -17.15 -2.97
N ILE A 120 -1.14 -17.04 -1.85
CA ILE A 120 -1.72 -16.94 -0.50
C ILE A 120 -1.72 -15.47 -0.11
N THR A 121 -2.84 -14.92 0.36
CA THR A 121 -2.91 -13.50 0.73
C THR A 121 -3.86 -13.23 1.89
N ASN A 122 -3.51 -12.22 2.68
CA ASN A 122 -4.40 -11.63 3.69
C ASN A 122 -5.17 -10.40 3.17
N SER A 123 -5.10 -10.10 1.88
CA SER A 123 -5.78 -8.96 1.27
C SER A 123 -7.25 -9.26 1.00
N ALA A 124 -8.14 -8.62 1.73
CA ALA A 124 -9.58 -8.70 1.41
C ALA A 124 -9.90 -8.07 0.05
N LYS A 125 -9.08 -7.09 -0.40
CA LYS A 125 -9.26 -6.45 -1.71
C LYS A 125 -8.94 -7.38 -2.88
N ILE A 126 -8.00 -8.29 -2.73
CA ILE A 126 -7.69 -9.32 -3.73
C ILE A 126 -8.79 -10.39 -3.72
N CYS A 127 -9.34 -10.71 -2.54
CA CYS A 127 -10.37 -11.74 -2.37
C CYS A 127 -11.81 -11.26 -2.68
N ASP A 128 -12.03 -9.97 -2.96
CA ASP A 128 -13.39 -9.39 -3.13
C ASP A 128 -14.03 -9.65 -4.50
N GLY A 129 -13.35 -10.36 -5.39
CA GLY A 129 -13.81 -10.63 -6.74
C GLY A 129 -13.80 -9.41 -7.67
N SER A 130 -13.14 -8.31 -7.29
CA SER A 130 -13.03 -7.12 -8.13
C SER A 130 -12.14 -7.33 -9.36
N PHE A 131 -11.36 -8.39 -9.41
CA PHE A 131 -10.72 -8.94 -10.58
C PHE A 131 -10.70 -10.47 -10.47
N GLU A 132 -10.73 -11.14 -11.60
CA GLU A 132 -10.67 -12.60 -11.66
C GLU A 132 -9.24 -13.01 -11.99
N PRO A 133 -8.45 -13.47 -11.00
CA PRO A 133 -7.10 -13.93 -11.27
C PRO A 133 -7.15 -15.29 -12.01
N ALA A 134 -6.29 -15.47 -12.97
CA ALA A 134 -6.12 -16.77 -13.65
C ALA A 134 -5.18 -17.72 -12.89
N TYR A 135 -4.86 -17.40 -11.64
CA TYR A 135 -4.04 -18.24 -10.73
C TYR A 135 -4.88 -18.70 -9.52
N ASN A 136 -4.39 -19.76 -8.86
CA ASN A 136 -5.04 -20.25 -7.64
C ASN A 136 -4.91 -19.23 -6.51
N LEU A 137 -6.02 -18.85 -5.88
CA LEU A 137 -6.05 -17.85 -4.80
C LEU A 137 -6.49 -18.48 -3.48
N ILE A 138 -5.67 -18.31 -2.44
CA ILE A 138 -5.97 -18.73 -1.07
C ILE A 138 -6.02 -17.47 -0.19
N CYS A 139 -7.20 -17.19 0.35
CA CYS A 139 -7.39 -16.10 1.31
C CYS A 139 -7.23 -16.61 2.74
N THR A 140 -6.41 -15.95 3.55
CA THR A 140 -6.10 -16.40 4.92
C THR A 140 -7.31 -16.40 5.85
N GLY A 141 -8.31 -15.54 5.58
CA GLY A 141 -9.34 -15.21 6.57
C GLY A 141 -8.75 -14.51 7.79
N GLY A 142 -9.53 -14.35 8.86
CA GLY A 142 -9.14 -13.69 10.09
C GLY A 142 -9.97 -12.45 10.41
N ALA A 143 -9.51 -11.62 11.37
CA ALA A 143 -10.18 -10.38 11.74
C ALA A 143 -10.04 -9.35 10.61
N TYR A 144 -11.17 -8.87 10.09
CA TYR A 144 -11.19 -7.91 9.00
C TYR A 144 -10.90 -6.49 9.48
N ASN A 145 -9.87 -5.87 8.91
CA ASN A 145 -9.57 -4.46 9.10
C ASN A 145 -10.01 -3.67 7.87
N TRP A 146 -11.08 -2.90 8.00
CA TRP A 146 -11.67 -2.12 6.91
C TRP A 146 -10.78 -0.96 6.42
N LYS A 147 -9.84 -0.47 7.26
CA LYS A 147 -8.91 0.62 6.90
C LYS A 147 -7.84 0.14 5.93
N SER A 148 -7.31 -1.04 6.17
CA SER A 148 -6.28 -1.66 5.32
C SER A 148 -6.84 -2.63 4.29
N LEU A 149 -8.15 -2.95 4.35
CA LEU A 149 -8.81 -3.99 3.57
C LEU A 149 -8.04 -5.31 3.66
N SER A 150 -7.69 -5.71 4.88
CA SER A 150 -6.90 -6.90 5.15
C SER A 150 -7.47 -7.76 6.27
N PHE A 151 -7.14 -9.03 6.24
CA PHE A 151 -7.35 -9.95 7.33
C PHE A 151 -6.13 -9.95 8.25
N GLN A 152 -6.35 -9.92 9.56
CA GLN A 152 -5.34 -9.81 10.60
C GLN A 152 -5.69 -10.71 11.79
N GLY A 153 -4.84 -10.69 12.81
CA GLY A 153 -5.04 -11.46 14.05
C GLY A 153 -4.59 -12.90 13.95
N GLU A 154 -4.74 -13.64 15.04
CA GLU A 154 -4.18 -14.98 15.18
C GLU A 154 -4.66 -15.96 14.10
N SER A 155 -5.94 -15.94 13.75
CA SER A 155 -6.48 -16.83 12.71
C SER A 155 -5.80 -16.62 11.34
N ALA A 156 -5.47 -15.36 10.98
CA ALA A 156 -4.72 -15.08 9.75
C ALA A 156 -3.28 -15.59 9.85
N ILE A 157 -2.64 -15.39 11.00
CA ILE A 157 -1.29 -15.85 11.29
C ILE A 157 -1.20 -17.38 11.24
N GLU A 158 -2.12 -18.09 11.91
CA GLU A 158 -2.16 -19.55 11.90
C GLU A 158 -2.43 -20.10 10.49
N SER A 159 -3.28 -19.41 9.70
CA SER A 159 -3.52 -19.80 8.33
C SER A 159 -2.22 -19.70 7.49
N ILE A 160 -1.46 -18.59 7.63
CA ILE A 160 -0.19 -18.39 6.93
C ILE A 160 0.85 -19.46 7.33
N ARG A 161 0.95 -19.79 8.60
CA ARG A 161 1.91 -20.79 9.12
C ARG A 161 1.77 -22.18 8.53
N LYS A 162 0.64 -22.50 7.91
CA LYS A 162 0.40 -23.81 7.26
C LYS A 162 1.14 -23.97 5.93
N TYR A 163 1.65 -22.89 5.35
CA TYR A 163 2.23 -22.86 4.03
C TYR A 163 3.73 -22.60 4.09
N HIS A 164 4.45 -23.13 3.12
CA HIS A 164 5.80 -22.73 2.80
C HIS A 164 5.81 -22.39 1.31
N VAL A 165 6.37 -21.23 0.95
CA VAL A 165 6.26 -20.66 -0.38
C VAL A 165 7.62 -20.26 -0.96
N ASP A 166 7.71 -20.15 -2.27
CA ASP A 166 8.94 -19.74 -2.95
C ASP A 166 9.25 -18.26 -2.68
N LEU A 167 8.22 -17.41 -2.69
CA LEU A 167 8.40 -15.96 -2.64
C LEU A 167 7.37 -15.27 -1.75
N ALA A 168 7.84 -14.42 -0.84
CA ALA A 168 6.99 -13.43 -0.18
C ALA A 168 7.10 -12.09 -0.90
N ILE A 169 5.97 -11.54 -1.34
CA ILE A 169 5.87 -10.22 -1.92
C ILE A 169 5.22 -9.27 -0.94
N LEU A 170 5.99 -8.33 -0.45
CA LEU A 170 5.60 -7.41 0.61
C LEU A 170 5.86 -5.97 0.20
N SER A 171 5.10 -5.04 0.74
CA SER A 171 5.45 -3.62 0.69
C SER A 171 5.70 -3.10 2.11
N CYS A 172 6.32 -1.93 2.18
CA CYS A 172 6.69 -1.29 3.44
C CYS A 172 6.20 0.16 3.50
N LYS A 173 6.35 0.78 4.65
CA LYS A 173 6.15 2.21 4.84
C LYS A 173 7.41 3.01 4.54
N ALA A 174 8.59 2.48 4.89
CA ALA A 174 9.87 3.15 4.73
C ALA A 174 11.02 2.13 4.60
N LEU A 175 12.11 2.55 3.97
CA LEU A 175 13.38 1.87 3.85
C LEU A 175 14.48 2.79 4.39
N ASP A 176 15.28 2.30 5.30
CA ASP A 176 16.40 3.01 5.91
C ASP A 176 17.62 2.09 5.96
N ILE A 177 18.79 2.62 5.56
CA ILE A 177 20.03 1.83 5.46
C ILE A 177 20.45 1.20 6.80
N GLU A 178 20.23 1.90 7.90
CA GLU A 178 20.61 1.45 9.24
C GLU A 178 19.49 0.66 9.93
N ARG A 179 18.22 1.05 9.69
CA ARG A 179 17.05 0.49 10.40
C ARG A 179 16.35 -0.62 9.64
N GLY A 180 16.66 -0.79 8.35
CA GLY A 180 16.06 -1.82 7.52
C GLY A 180 14.69 -1.44 6.96
N VAL A 181 13.84 -2.43 6.78
CA VAL A 181 12.46 -2.26 6.31
C VAL A 181 11.57 -1.90 7.48
N MET A 182 10.75 -0.86 7.30
CA MET A 182 9.93 -0.32 8.39
C MET A 182 8.46 -0.21 8.00
N ASP A 183 7.59 -0.31 9.02
CA ASP A 183 6.14 -0.16 8.87
C ASP A 183 5.55 0.75 9.97
N SER A 184 4.26 1.08 9.86
CA SER A 184 3.57 1.98 10.81
C SER A 184 2.57 1.25 11.70
N TYR A 185 2.15 0.04 11.35
CA TYR A 185 1.08 -0.70 12.03
C TYR A 185 1.57 -2.04 12.54
N GLU A 186 1.47 -2.24 13.85
CA GLU A 186 1.92 -3.48 14.47
C GLU A 186 1.13 -4.69 13.97
N SER A 187 -0.18 -4.58 13.85
CA SER A 187 -1.03 -5.66 13.35
C SER A 187 -0.70 -6.10 11.91
N GLU A 188 -0.29 -5.16 11.04
CA GLU A 188 0.20 -5.48 9.69
C GLU A 188 1.62 -6.02 9.74
N ALA A 189 2.49 -5.42 10.55
CA ALA A 189 3.88 -5.84 10.68
C ALA A 189 4.01 -7.29 11.20
N VAL A 190 3.18 -7.69 12.17
CA VAL A 190 3.17 -9.07 12.69
C VAL A 190 2.82 -10.06 11.57
N VAL A 191 1.78 -9.78 10.79
CA VAL A 191 1.38 -10.65 9.66
C VAL A 191 2.50 -10.75 8.63
N LYS A 192 3.11 -9.62 8.23
CA LYS A 192 4.22 -9.60 7.26
C LYS A 192 5.46 -10.35 7.76
N ARG A 193 5.78 -10.25 9.06
CA ARG A 193 6.88 -11.04 9.64
C ARG A 193 6.63 -12.55 9.52
N VAL A 194 5.40 -12.98 9.74
CA VAL A 194 5.04 -14.39 9.56
C VAL A 194 5.11 -14.79 8.09
N MET A 195 4.64 -13.96 7.16
CA MET A 195 4.78 -14.18 5.72
C MET A 195 6.25 -14.35 5.32
N LYS A 196 7.14 -13.46 5.80
CA LYS A 196 8.58 -13.56 5.60
C LYS A 196 9.15 -14.91 6.08
N MET A 197 8.73 -15.37 7.26
CA MET A 197 9.21 -16.62 7.85
C MET A 197 8.78 -17.87 7.07
N GLN A 198 7.74 -17.78 6.24
CA GLN A 198 7.18 -18.88 5.45
C GLN A 198 7.67 -18.89 4.00
N ALA A 199 8.62 -18.01 3.63
CA ALA A 199 9.10 -17.89 2.27
C ALA A 199 10.60 -18.16 2.13
N ASN A 200 11.00 -18.78 1.02
CA ASN A 200 12.40 -18.98 0.65
C ASN A 200 13.07 -17.64 0.27
N GLN A 201 12.33 -16.77 -0.40
CA GLN A 201 12.79 -15.46 -0.85
C GLN A 201 11.79 -14.36 -0.46
N VAL A 202 12.30 -13.15 -0.27
CA VAL A 202 11.49 -11.98 0.08
C VAL A 202 11.74 -10.86 -0.91
N ALA A 203 10.68 -10.35 -1.53
CA ALA A 203 10.70 -9.18 -2.39
C ALA A 203 9.97 -8.01 -1.71
N ILE A 204 10.65 -6.88 -1.58
CA ILE A 204 10.08 -5.62 -1.07
C ILE A 204 9.76 -4.69 -2.24
N LEU A 205 8.48 -4.35 -2.38
CA LEU A 205 8.00 -3.39 -3.37
C LEU A 205 7.91 -2.00 -2.74
N ALA A 206 8.75 -1.08 -3.19
CA ALA A 206 8.84 0.25 -2.60
C ALA A 206 9.05 1.31 -3.69
N ASP A 207 8.19 2.33 -3.75
CA ASP A 207 8.44 3.49 -4.59
C ASP A 207 9.60 4.34 -4.03
N HIS A 208 10.22 5.15 -4.90
CA HIS A 208 11.40 5.95 -4.56
C HIS A 208 11.19 6.86 -3.33
N ALA A 209 9.94 7.29 -3.06
CA ALA A 209 9.65 8.17 -1.94
C ALA A 209 9.74 7.49 -0.56
N LYS A 210 9.93 6.16 -0.53
CA LYS A 210 10.07 5.38 0.71
C LYS A 210 11.51 5.19 1.15
N PHE A 211 12.48 5.43 0.27
CA PHE A 211 13.89 5.34 0.59
C PHE A 211 14.32 6.49 1.50
N ASP A 212 15.29 6.21 2.38
CA ASP A 212 15.85 7.16 3.33
C ASP A 212 14.77 7.78 4.25
N LYS A 213 13.77 6.96 4.59
CA LYS A 213 12.67 7.32 5.49
C LYS A 213 12.63 6.37 6.68
N VAL A 214 12.08 6.89 7.78
CA VAL A 214 11.88 6.15 9.02
C VAL A 214 10.39 6.04 9.31
N ALA A 215 9.95 4.87 9.78
CA ALA A 215 8.60 4.65 10.27
C ALA A 215 8.64 4.15 11.72
N LEU A 216 7.46 3.90 12.29
CA LEU A 216 7.32 3.60 13.73
C LEU A 216 7.98 2.27 14.12
N LEU A 217 7.84 1.24 13.27
CA LEU A 217 8.18 -0.13 13.60
C LEU A 217 9.21 -0.69 12.63
N LYS A 218 10.19 -1.38 13.13
CA LYS A 218 11.07 -2.23 12.33
C LYS A 218 10.31 -3.49 11.92
N LEU A 219 10.21 -3.72 10.62
CA LEU A 219 9.55 -4.89 10.06
C LEU A 219 10.53 -6.07 9.95
N MET A 220 11.68 -5.85 9.29
CA MET A 220 12.75 -6.84 9.10
C MET A 220 14.09 -6.17 8.81
N GLU A 221 15.16 -6.93 8.88
CA GLU A 221 16.50 -6.50 8.48
C GLU A 221 16.61 -6.47 6.93
N LEU A 222 17.60 -5.72 6.43
CA LEU A 222 17.89 -5.74 4.98
C LEU A 222 18.46 -7.11 4.56
N ASP A 223 19.18 -7.80 5.43
CA ASP A 223 19.73 -9.13 5.17
C ASP A 223 18.66 -10.22 4.99
N ASP A 224 17.44 -9.94 5.39
CA ASP A 224 16.27 -10.83 5.17
C ASP A 224 15.69 -10.73 3.76
N ILE A 225 16.19 -9.84 2.90
CA ILE A 225 15.58 -9.47 1.63
C ILE A 225 16.36 -10.06 0.46
N SER A 226 15.66 -10.68 -0.50
CA SER A 226 16.23 -11.17 -1.75
C SER A 226 16.13 -10.13 -2.88
N TYR A 227 15.04 -9.34 -2.89
CA TYR A 227 14.76 -8.34 -3.94
C TYR A 227 14.24 -7.04 -3.33
N ILE A 228 14.73 -5.92 -3.85
CA ILE A 228 14.08 -4.61 -3.72
C ILE A 228 13.67 -4.17 -5.11
N ILE A 229 12.36 -3.93 -5.31
CA ILE A 229 11.80 -3.53 -6.60
C ILE A 229 11.25 -2.13 -6.48
N THR A 230 11.76 -1.22 -7.32
CA THR A 230 11.41 0.19 -7.25
C THR A 230 11.17 0.79 -8.65
N ASP A 231 10.58 1.98 -8.69
CA ASP A 231 10.22 2.70 -9.91
C ASP A 231 11.39 3.48 -10.53
N GLN A 232 12.36 3.92 -9.70
CA GLN A 232 13.48 4.74 -10.13
C GLN A 232 14.79 4.21 -9.56
N LYS A 233 15.91 4.56 -10.23
CA LYS A 233 17.26 4.28 -9.73
C LYS A 233 17.46 4.94 -8.36
N PRO A 234 17.74 4.17 -7.29
CA PRO A 234 18.09 4.71 -5.98
C PRO A 234 19.47 5.39 -5.98
N SER A 235 19.84 5.97 -4.83
CA SER A 235 21.18 6.54 -4.64
C SER A 235 22.28 5.47 -4.75
N ASP A 236 23.49 5.89 -5.07
CA ASP A 236 24.63 4.98 -5.17
C ASP A 236 24.90 4.24 -3.84
N ALA A 237 24.62 4.89 -2.70
CA ALA A 237 24.70 4.24 -1.38
C ALA A 237 23.79 3.02 -1.26
N TRP A 238 22.56 3.07 -1.81
CA TRP A 238 21.64 1.94 -1.85
C TRP A 238 22.11 0.85 -2.82
N ILE A 239 22.66 1.25 -3.97
CA ILE A 239 23.19 0.29 -4.96
C ILE A 239 24.37 -0.49 -4.38
N ASP A 240 25.32 0.21 -3.76
CA ASP A 240 26.49 -0.40 -3.13
C ASP A 240 26.07 -1.33 -1.96
N LEU A 241 25.13 -0.87 -1.14
CA LEU A 241 24.59 -1.69 -0.04
C LEU A 241 23.95 -2.97 -0.53
N CYS A 242 23.04 -2.87 -1.53
CA CYS A 242 22.35 -4.03 -2.09
C CYS A 242 23.35 -5.01 -2.72
N SER A 243 24.32 -4.51 -3.46
CA SER A 243 25.40 -5.33 -4.05
C SER A 243 26.20 -6.08 -2.99
N ASN A 244 26.59 -5.38 -1.91
CA ASN A 244 27.39 -5.97 -0.82
C ASN A 244 26.62 -7.01 0.00
N ARG A 245 25.28 -6.91 0.06
CA ARG A 245 24.40 -7.84 0.81
C ARG A 245 23.77 -8.91 -0.10
N GLY A 246 24.06 -8.93 -1.40
CA GLY A 246 23.47 -9.88 -2.33
C GLY A 246 21.98 -9.65 -2.59
N ILE A 247 21.49 -8.42 -2.37
CA ILE A 247 20.09 -8.04 -2.65
C ILE A 247 19.97 -7.66 -4.11
N ASN A 248 19.06 -8.30 -4.84
CA ASN A 248 18.76 -7.95 -6.21
C ASN A 248 17.93 -6.65 -6.26
N LEU A 249 18.56 -5.56 -6.65
CA LEU A 249 17.92 -4.24 -6.79
C LEU A 249 17.43 -4.05 -8.21
N VAL A 250 16.10 -3.98 -8.39
CA VAL A 250 15.41 -3.86 -9.68
C VAL A 250 14.77 -2.47 -9.78
N TYR A 251 15.21 -1.64 -10.77
CA TYR A 251 14.73 -0.26 -10.96
C TYR A 251 14.61 0.15 -12.43
#